data_e09ca0c46360a0c2962db8fb5e2f11b3
#
_entry.id   e09ca0c46360a0c2962db8fb5e2f11b3
#
_cell.length_a   1.000
_cell.length_b   1.000
_cell.length_c   1.000
_cell.angle_alpha   90.00
_cell.angle_beta   90.00
_cell.angle_gamma   90.00
#
_symmetry.space_group_name_H-M   'P 1'
#
loop_
_entity.id
_entity.type
_entity.pdbx_description
1 polymer ?
#
loop_
_entity_poly.entity_id
_entity_poly.type
_entity_poly.pdbx_seq_one_letter_code
_entity_poly.pdbx_strand_id
1 'polypeptide(L)'
;MTNILETKDLTVTFGGLNACDHVDLAVPTGKFVGLIGPNGAGKTTFIDAITGYVPTSAGNAVFDGSDIGELKPHERAQSGLVRTFQSLELFEDLSVRDNLLVAAYPTRWYTFISDMFLSLIHI
;
A
#
# COMPACT_ATOMS: atom_id res chain seq x y z
N MET A 1 -17.61 -15.86 -6.58
CA MET A 1 -17.20 -14.56 -6.04
C MET A 1 -15.84 -14.17 -6.60
N THR A 2 -15.70 -12.94 -7.02
CA THR A 2 -14.41 -12.41 -7.44
C THR A 2 -13.60 -11.97 -6.21
N ASN A 3 -12.32 -12.23 -6.22
CA ASN A 3 -11.42 -11.77 -5.19
C ASN A 3 -10.84 -10.40 -5.57
N ILE A 4 -10.84 -9.46 -4.62
CA ILE A 4 -10.23 -8.15 -4.82
C ILE A 4 -8.72 -8.21 -4.65
N LEU A 5 -8.22 -9.08 -3.79
CA LEU A 5 -6.80 -9.32 -3.57
C LEU A 5 -6.54 -10.83 -3.54
N GLU A 6 -5.53 -11.26 -4.25
CA GLU A 6 -5.05 -12.65 -4.23
C GLU A 6 -3.53 -12.66 -4.14
N THR A 7 -2.99 -13.58 -3.35
CA THR A 7 -1.58 -13.94 -3.38
C THR A 7 -1.41 -15.42 -3.64
N LYS A 8 -0.39 -15.78 -4.39
CA LYS A 8 0.01 -17.17 -4.64
C LYS A 8 1.50 -17.34 -4.38
N ASP A 9 1.81 -18.32 -3.54
CA ASP A 9 3.19 -18.70 -3.19
C ASP A 9 4.02 -17.49 -2.72
N LEU A 10 3.40 -16.46 -2.15
CA LEU A 10 4.08 -15.23 -1.77
C LEU A 10 5.13 -15.53 -0.72
N THR A 11 6.38 -15.27 -1.05
CA THR A 11 7.53 -15.54 -0.20
C THR A 11 8.36 -14.28 -0.02
N VAL A 12 8.76 -14.01 1.22
CA VAL A 12 9.67 -12.91 1.58
C VAL A 12 10.82 -13.49 2.38
N THR A 13 12.03 -13.25 1.90
CA THR A 13 13.26 -13.79 2.51
C THR A 13 14.18 -12.64 2.91
N PHE A 14 14.67 -12.67 4.14
CA PHE A 14 15.69 -11.76 4.65
C PHE A 14 16.93 -12.59 5.06
N GLY A 15 18.07 -12.39 4.38
CA GLY A 15 19.32 -13.02 4.76
C GLY A 15 19.25 -14.53 4.92
N GLY A 16 18.50 -15.22 4.06
CA GLY A 16 18.31 -16.67 4.10
C GLY A 16 17.22 -17.15 5.05
N LEU A 17 16.58 -16.26 5.80
CA LEU A 17 15.40 -16.56 6.63
C LEU A 17 14.12 -16.21 5.90
N ASN A 18 13.20 -17.15 5.76
CA ASN A 18 11.87 -16.87 5.21
C ASN A 18 10.99 -16.22 6.27
N ALA A 19 10.71 -14.94 6.10
CA ALA A 19 9.77 -14.21 6.95
C ALA A 19 8.31 -14.51 6.59
N CYS A 20 8.04 -14.71 5.30
CA CYS A 20 6.80 -15.30 4.77
C CYS A 20 7.21 -16.44 3.83
N ASP A 21 6.50 -17.55 3.89
CA ASP A 21 6.86 -18.76 3.15
C ASP A 21 5.62 -19.33 2.45
N HIS A 22 5.58 -19.21 1.13
CA HIS A 22 4.53 -19.73 0.25
C HIS A 22 3.10 -19.37 0.72
N VAL A 23 2.86 -18.09 0.97
CA VAL A 23 1.57 -17.64 1.52
C VAL A 23 0.54 -17.44 0.40
N ASP A 24 -0.53 -18.21 0.48
CA ASP A 24 -1.72 -18.06 -0.35
C ASP A 24 -2.81 -17.35 0.44
N LEU A 25 -3.33 -16.26 -0.10
CA LEU A 25 -4.43 -15.51 0.48
C LEU A 25 -5.42 -15.11 -0.61
N ALA A 26 -6.68 -15.19 -0.30
CA ALA A 26 -7.75 -14.67 -1.14
C ALA A 26 -8.68 -13.79 -0.30
N VAL A 27 -8.86 -12.54 -0.74
CA VAL A 27 -9.79 -11.59 -0.13
C VAL A 27 -10.94 -11.38 -1.10
N PRO A 28 -12.12 -11.96 -0.82
CA PRO A 28 -13.30 -11.75 -1.68
C PRO A 28 -13.76 -10.29 -1.62
N THR A 29 -14.25 -9.80 -2.75
CA THR A 29 -14.80 -8.44 -2.84
C THR A 29 -15.92 -8.22 -1.83
N GLY A 30 -15.86 -7.11 -1.10
CA GLY A 30 -16.87 -6.74 -0.10
C GLY A 30 -16.82 -7.56 1.20
N LYS A 31 -15.73 -8.30 1.45
CA LYS A 31 -15.56 -9.09 2.68
C LYS A 31 -14.41 -8.58 3.52
N PHE A 32 -14.50 -8.85 4.82
CA PHE A 32 -13.41 -8.68 5.76
C PHE A 32 -12.64 -9.99 5.90
N VAL A 33 -11.32 -9.91 5.85
CA VAL A 33 -10.44 -11.06 6.09
C VAL A 33 -9.49 -10.71 7.23
N GLY A 34 -9.39 -11.58 8.22
CA GLY A 34 -8.49 -11.42 9.36
C GLY A 34 -7.22 -12.23 9.18
N LEU A 35 -6.07 -11.59 9.38
CA LEU A 35 -4.76 -12.23 9.42
C LEU A 35 -4.34 -12.40 10.88
N ILE A 36 -4.38 -13.62 11.38
CA ILE A 36 -4.10 -13.93 12.78
C ILE A 36 -2.88 -14.85 12.92
N GLY A 37 -2.17 -14.69 14.02
CA GLY A 37 -1.01 -15.48 14.35
C GLY A 37 -0.19 -14.83 15.48
N PRO A 38 0.76 -15.56 16.06
CA PRO A 38 1.62 -15.02 17.13
C PRO A 38 2.53 -13.91 16.60
N ASN A 39 3.12 -13.12 17.52
CA ASN A 39 4.15 -12.14 17.18
C ASN A 39 5.35 -12.86 16.55
N GLY A 40 5.87 -12.29 15.46
CA GLY A 40 6.97 -12.92 14.70
C GLY A 40 6.52 -13.94 13.64
N ALA A 41 5.21 -14.16 13.46
CA ALA A 41 4.69 -15.07 12.43
C ALA A 41 4.77 -14.53 10.99
N GLY A 42 5.23 -13.28 10.81
CA GLY A 42 5.36 -12.66 9.49
C GLY A 42 4.15 -11.86 9.02
N LYS A 43 3.16 -11.60 9.89
CA LYS A 43 1.94 -10.82 9.53
C LYS A 43 2.27 -9.43 8.98
N THR A 44 3.09 -8.68 9.69
CA THR A 44 3.51 -7.34 9.26
C THR A 44 4.32 -7.40 7.98
N THR A 45 5.24 -8.36 7.86
CA THR A 45 6.04 -8.57 6.63
C THR A 45 5.14 -8.90 5.44
N PHE A 46 4.11 -9.69 5.64
CA PHE A 46 3.14 -10.00 4.59
C PHE A 46 2.39 -8.74 4.14
N ILE A 47 1.91 -7.92 5.08
CA ILE A 47 1.26 -6.64 4.76
C ILE A 47 2.24 -5.70 4.04
N ASP A 48 3.48 -5.61 4.49
CA ASP A 48 4.51 -4.79 3.84
C ASP A 48 4.81 -5.27 2.41
N ALA A 49 4.79 -6.58 2.18
CA ALA A 49 5.01 -7.16 0.86
C ALA A 49 3.86 -6.82 -0.11
N ILE A 50 2.61 -7.01 0.29
CA ILE A 50 1.46 -6.71 -0.58
C ILE A 50 1.28 -5.20 -0.83
N THR A 51 1.74 -4.36 0.08
CA THR A 51 1.70 -2.89 -0.07
C THR A 51 2.96 -2.31 -0.73
N GLY A 52 3.97 -3.13 -1.00
CA GLY A 52 5.15 -2.77 -1.77
C GLY A 52 6.32 -2.20 -0.97
N TYR A 53 6.23 -2.18 0.37
CA TYR A 53 7.32 -1.67 1.24
C TYR A 53 8.47 -2.68 1.40
N VAL A 54 8.21 -3.94 1.14
CA VAL A 54 9.20 -5.02 1.18
C VAL A 54 9.12 -5.79 -0.13
N PRO A 55 10.27 -6.07 -0.80
CA PRO A 55 10.27 -6.86 -2.01
C PRO A 55 9.91 -8.33 -1.73
N THR A 56 9.18 -8.94 -2.63
CA THR A 56 8.91 -10.38 -2.61
C THR A 56 10.07 -11.14 -3.24
N SER A 57 10.43 -12.27 -2.66
CA SER A 57 11.47 -13.16 -3.19
C SER A 57 10.91 -14.14 -4.21
N ALA A 58 9.64 -14.53 -4.05
CA ALA A 58 8.91 -15.41 -4.96
C ALA A 58 7.40 -15.22 -4.81
N GLY A 59 6.66 -15.80 -5.74
CA GLY A 59 5.20 -15.70 -5.78
C GLY A 59 4.72 -14.43 -6.43
N ASN A 60 3.42 -14.26 -6.45
CA ASN A 60 2.77 -13.09 -7.05
C ASN A 60 1.60 -12.57 -6.21
N ALA A 61 1.25 -11.32 -6.44
CA ALA A 61 0.09 -10.67 -5.85
C ALA A 61 -0.72 -9.98 -6.95
N VAL A 62 -2.03 -10.18 -6.91
CA VAL A 62 -2.98 -9.61 -7.86
C VAL A 62 -4.00 -8.78 -7.09
N PHE A 63 -4.18 -7.54 -7.48
CA PHE A 63 -5.17 -6.63 -6.91
C PHE A 63 -6.09 -6.12 -8.01
N ASP A 64 -7.39 -6.27 -7.78
CA ASP A 64 -8.46 -5.88 -8.74
C ASP A 64 -8.19 -6.39 -10.17
N GLY A 65 -7.77 -7.64 -10.28
CA GLY A 65 -7.49 -8.33 -11.54
C GLY A 65 -6.14 -8.00 -12.18
N SER A 66 -5.34 -7.12 -11.58
CA SER A 66 -4.03 -6.69 -12.11
C SER A 66 -2.89 -7.15 -11.22
N ASP A 67 -1.80 -7.64 -11.82
CA ASP A 67 -0.58 -7.98 -11.10
C ASP A 67 0.06 -6.69 -10.53
N ILE A 68 0.36 -6.71 -9.25
CA ILE A 68 0.95 -5.56 -8.54
C ILE A 68 2.41 -5.79 -8.16
N GLY A 69 3.03 -6.90 -8.58
CA GLY A 69 4.38 -7.27 -8.19
C GLY A 69 5.44 -6.22 -8.46
N GLU A 70 5.38 -5.59 -9.63
CA GLU A 70 6.33 -4.56 -10.06
C GLU A 70 5.95 -3.13 -9.64
N LEU A 71 4.74 -2.94 -9.09
CA LEU A 71 4.27 -1.61 -8.70
C LEU A 71 4.93 -1.13 -7.41
N LYS A 72 5.33 0.12 -7.40
CA LYS A 72 5.84 0.83 -6.21
C LYS A 72 4.71 1.08 -5.20
N PRO A 73 5.03 1.34 -3.92
CA PRO A 73 4.01 1.57 -2.89
C PRO A 73 2.97 2.63 -3.26
N HIS A 74 3.41 3.76 -3.80
CA HIS A 74 2.50 4.85 -4.19
C HIS A 74 1.60 4.47 -5.39
N GLU A 75 2.08 3.64 -6.31
CA GLU A 75 1.29 3.14 -7.44
C GLU A 75 0.22 2.17 -6.97
N ARG A 76 0.54 1.30 -6.00
CA ARG A 76 -0.44 0.42 -5.35
C ARG A 76 -1.49 1.21 -4.58
N ALA A 77 -1.08 2.27 -3.87
CA ALA A 77 -2.02 3.17 -3.19
C ALA A 77 -2.95 3.89 -4.18
N GLN A 78 -2.43 4.36 -5.31
CA GLN A 78 -3.24 4.97 -6.37
C GLN A 78 -4.22 3.99 -7.01
N SER A 79 -3.90 2.70 -7.06
CA SER A 79 -4.82 1.68 -7.54
C SER A 79 -5.94 1.34 -6.53
N GLY A 80 -5.84 1.82 -5.29
CA GLY A 80 -6.82 1.63 -4.24
C GLY A 80 -6.39 0.70 -3.10
N LEU A 81 -5.17 0.14 -3.17
CA LEU A 81 -4.62 -0.71 -2.12
C LEU A 81 -3.84 0.13 -1.11
N VAL A 82 -4.48 0.52 -0.03
CA VAL A 82 -3.89 1.38 1.01
C VAL A 82 -3.75 0.63 2.33
N ARG A 83 -2.85 1.11 3.19
CA ARG A 83 -2.69 0.59 4.56
C ARG A 83 -2.76 1.72 5.58
N THR A 84 -3.12 1.36 6.80
CA THR A 84 -2.92 2.20 7.97
C THR A 84 -1.57 1.87 8.61
N PHE A 85 -0.93 2.86 9.21
CA PHE A 85 0.34 2.71 9.93
C PHE A 85 0.10 2.71 11.44
N GLN A 86 0.98 2.03 12.19
CA GLN A 86 0.91 2.00 13.65
C GLN A 86 1.30 3.34 14.28
N SER A 87 2.21 4.08 13.65
CA SER A 87 2.59 5.44 14.04
C SER A 87 1.71 6.46 13.32
N LEU A 88 1.46 7.57 13.99
CA LEU A 88 0.80 8.71 13.37
C LEU A 88 1.77 9.40 12.41
N GLU A 89 1.47 9.36 11.14
CA GLU A 89 2.24 10.00 10.07
C GLU A 89 1.57 11.33 9.70
N LEU A 90 1.59 12.28 10.64
CA LEU A 90 1.05 13.61 10.44
C LEU A 90 2.18 14.62 10.23
N PHE A 91 1.93 15.63 9.43
CA PHE A 91 2.79 16.79 9.32
C PHE A 91 2.48 17.74 10.49
N GLU A 92 3.33 17.72 11.52
CA GLU A 92 3.09 18.48 12.76
C GLU A 92 3.08 19.99 12.54
N ASP A 93 3.82 20.47 11.53
CA ASP A 93 3.89 21.89 11.15
C ASP A 93 2.69 22.38 10.33
N LEU A 94 1.80 21.48 9.93
CA LEU A 94 0.63 21.81 9.14
C LEU A 94 -0.66 21.77 10.00
N SER A 95 -1.63 22.59 9.62
CA SER A 95 -2.96 22.56 10.22
C SER A 95 -3.67 21.22 9.94
N VAL A 96 -4.70 20.89 10.70
CA VAL A 96 -5.57 19.74 10.45
C VAL A 96 -6.15 19.79 9.02
N ARG A 97 -6.60 20.97 8.59
CA ARG A 97 -7.12 21.18 7.24
C ARG A 97 -6.07 20.85 6.18
N ASP A 98 -4.83 21.32 6.35
CA ASP A 98 -3.77 21.12 5.36
C ASP A 98 -3.33 19.66 5.32
N ASN A 99 -3.27 18.96 6.47
CA ASN A 99 -3.04 17.52 6.51
C ASN A 99 -4.10 16.74 5.73
N LEU A 100 -5.38 17.10 5.88
CA LEU A 100 -6.47 16.47 5.13
C LEU A 100 -6.40 16.79 3.64
N LEU A 101 -6.02 18.02 3.27
CA LEU A 101 -5.85 18.41 1.88
C LEU A 101 -4.72 17.64 1.20
N VAL A 102 -3.57 17.49 1.87
CA VAL A 102 -2.45 16.68 1.35
C VAL A 102 -2.89 15.24 1.08
N ALA A 103 -3.67 14.64 1.98
CA ALA A 103 -4.17 13.28 1.83
C ALA A 103 -5.24 13.15 0.72
N ALA A 104 -6.03 14.20 0.49
CA ALA A 104 -7.12 14.20 -0.49
C ALA A 104 -6.68 14.53 -1.92
N TYR A 105 -5.50 15.13 -2.09
CA TYR A 105 -5.04 15.58 -3.40
C TYR A 105 -4.56 14.40 -4.26
N PRO A 106 -5.17 14.16 -5.44
CA PRO A 106 -4.60 13.26 -6.43
C PRO A 106 -3.32 13.91 -6.97
N THR A 107 -2.18 13.30 -6.70
CA THR A 107 -0.87 13.75 -7.17
C THR A 107 -0.74 13.58 -8.68
N ARG A 108 -1.39 14.46 -9.43
CA ARG A 108 -1.09 14.65 -10.84
C ARG A 108 -0.14 15.83 -10.96
N TRP A 109 1.01 15.61 -11.59
CA TRP A 109 2.09 16.60 -11.70
C TRP A 109 1.63 17.96 -12.27
N TYR A 110 0.61 17.97 -13.14
CA TYR A 110 0.04 19.21 -13.69
C TYR A 110 -0.84 19.99 -12.69
N THR A 111 -1.34 19.34 -11.63
CA THR A 111 -2.06 20.02 -10.54
C THR A 111 -1.08 20.88 -9.74
N PHE A 112 0.14 20.38 -9.52
CA PHE A 112 1.21 21.14 -8.86
C PHE A 112 1.59 22.40 -9.66
N ILE A 113 1.68 22.30 -11.00
CA ILE A 113 2.00 23.44 -11.87
C ILE A 113 0.84 24.45 -11.87
N SER A 114 -0.41 23.98 -11.93
CA SER A 114 -1.57 24.85 -11.92
C SER A 114 -1.71 25.60 -10.60
N ASP A 115 -1.47 24.96 -9.46
CA ASP A 115 -1.54 25.57 -8.15
C ASP A 115 -0.38 26.57 -7.93
N MET A 116 0.81 26.29 -8.47
CA MET A 116 1.92 27.21 -8.46
C MET A 116 1.63 28.47 -9.29
N PHE A 117 0.98 28.35 -10.45
CA PHE A 117 0.56 29.47 -11.26
C PHE A 117 -0.57 30.28 -10.60
N LEU A 118 -1.54 29.63 -9.97
CA LEU A 118 -2.63 30.28 -9.23
C LEU A 118 -2.09 31.03 -8.00
N SER A 119 -1.10 30.48 -7.31
CA SER A 119 -0.44 31.15 -6.19
C SER A 119 0.31 32.40 -6.63
N LEU A 120 0.94 32.37 -7.82
CA LEU A 120 1.63 33.54 -8.39
C LEU A 120 0.66 34.64 -8.87
N ILE A 121 -0.56 34.28 -9.25
CA ILE A 121 -1.59 35.24 -9.67
C ILE A 121 -2.28 35.91 -8.48
N HIS A 122 -2.28 35.28 -7.30
CA HIS A 122 -2.88 35.81 -6.07
C HIS A 122 -1.93 36.64 -5.18
N ILE A 123 -0.69 36.81 -5.61
CA ILE A 123 0.23 37.77 -5.02
C ILE A 123 0.14 39.08 -5.81
#